data_154699275542b1bae33704471dcf377f
#
_entry.id   154699275542b1bae33704471dcf377f
#
_cell.length_a   1.000
_cell.length_b   1.000
_cell.length_c   1.000
_cell.angle_alpha   90.00
_cell.angle_beta   90.00
_cell.angle_gamma   90.00
#
_symmetry.space_group_name_H-M   'P 1'
#
loop_
_entity.id
_entity.type
_entity.pdbx_description
1 polymer ?
#
loop_
_entity_poly.entity_id
_entity_poly.type
_entity_poly.pdbx_seq_one_letter_code
_entity_poly.pdbx_strand_id
1 'polypeptide(L)'
;MRLVRALVPCSALALIALWPATARAQPADAPELTPVPPAPAVIVPLRDPPVLPWSLQPERWFVSSEIDTGFLYVRPRFSTGYGRPHDLWVGLDANPIFSSEGIAGYLGLRFDLPLVNLRVGGRYWYTFRRSFLVPEESYSVEDIELQEGPPSRFLTWEAELSTNVPLGRGALLAEGSLSLVTGVADDYYVYEETLRVVVDPPWVWRGRIGYTFAIDDDRTIVLGPVLEFVGVPKRDVVVYRAGALARVFLSPTLEARGTFVPAVYTPDPLGARGGDAFLLGIRWRWATGP
;
A
#
# COMPACT_ATOMS: atom_id res chain seq x y z
N MET A 1 2.65 11.37 -38.50
CA MET A 1 2.42 12.26 -37.37
C MET A 1 0.91 12.34 -37.13
N ARG A 2 0.36 11.44 -36.30
CA ARG A 2 -1.06 11.40 -35.92
C ARG A 2 -1.13 11.45 -34.40
N LEU A 3 -1.58 12.57 -33.87
CA LEU A 3 -1.91 12.75 -32.47
C LEU A 3 -3.18 11.94 -32.15
N VAL A 4 -3.06 10.86 -31.41
CA VAL A 4 -4.20 10.18 -30.80
C VAL A 4 -4.39 10.78 -29.41
N ARG A 5 -5.44 11.59 -29.28
CA ARG A 5 -5.94 12.07 -27.99
C ARG A 5 -6.64 10.88 -27.28
N ALA A 6 -6.00 10.33 -26.28
CA ALA A 6 -6.65 9.43 -25.35
C ALA A 6 -7.46 10.26 -24.35
N LEU A 7 -8.77 10.37 -24.56
CA LEU A 7 -9.74 10.80 -23.57
C LEU A 7 -9.91 9.66 -22.57
N VAL A 8 -9.50 9.86 -21.34
CA VAL A 8 -9.82 9.00 -20.20
C VAL A 8 -11.27 9.30 -19.80
N PRO A 9 -12.21 8.37 -19.86
CA PRO A 9 -13.54 8.58 -19.32
C PRO A 9 -13.49 8.46 -17.79
N CYS A 10 -13.65 9.58 -17.10
CA CYS A 10 -14.02 9.65 -15.69
C CYS A 10 -15.49 9.19 -15.55
N SER A 11 -15.75 7.91 -15.39
CA SER A 11 -17.10 7.39 -15.14
C SER A 11 -17.03 6.07 -14.38
N ALA A 12 -16.79 6.17 -13.07
CA ALA A 12 -16.94 5.05 -12.16
C ALA A 12 -17.45 5.55 -10.79
N LEU A 13 -18.68 6.05 -10.81
CA LEU A 13 -19.49 6.31 -9.62
C LEU A 13 -20.95 6.11 -10.00
N ALA A 14 -21.48 4.91 -9.85
CA ALA A 14 -22.89 4.60 -9.57
C ALA A 14 -23.16 3.10 -9.80
N LEU A 15 -23.00 2.29 -8.79
CA LEU A 15 -23.67 1.01 -8.68
C LEU A 15 -23.96 0.73 -7.21
N ILE A 16 -24.94 1.47 -6.66
CA ILE A 16 -25.65 1.06 -5.45
C ILE A 16 -26.90 0.33 -5.95
N ALA A 17 -26.90 -0.96 -5.75
CA ALA A 17 -27.95 -1.89 -6.15
C ALA A 17 -29.27 -1.57 -5.47
N LEU A 18 -30.31 -1.44 -6.27
CA LEU A 18 -31.71 -1.52 -5.89
C LEU A 18 -32.04 -2.94 -5.43
N TRP A 19 -32.25 -3.11 -4.15
CA TRP A 19 -32.85 -4.33 -3.61
C TRP A 19 -34.38 -4.19 -3.71
N PRO A 20 -35.12 -5.14 -4.30
CA PRO A 20 -36.57 -5.06 -4.35
C PRO A 20 -37.13 -5.32 -2.94
N ALA A 21 -37.87 -4.35 -2.42
CA ALA A 21 -38.68 -4.52 -1.23
C ALA A 21 -39.85 -5.46 -1.52
N THR A 22 -39.77 -6.70 -1.10
CA THR A 22 -40.92 -7.59 -1.05
C THR A 22 -41.85 -7.15 0.06
N ALA A 23 -42.97 -6.56 -0.31
CA ALA A 23 -44.06 -6.26 0.60
C ALA A 23 -44.63 -7.57 1.16
N ARG A 24 -44.41 -7.83 2.44
CA ARG A 24 -45.09 -8.89 3.17
C ARG A 24 -46.41 -8.37 3.70
N ALA A 25 -47.51 -9.01 3.32
CA ALA A 25 -48.83 -8.75 3.89
C ALA A 25 -48.83 -8.96 5.39
N GLN A 26 -49.29 -7.98 6.12
CA GLN A 26 -49.43 -8.00 7.57
C GLN A 26 -50.72 -8.74 7.92
N PRO A 27 -50.69 -9.77 8.81
CA PRO A 27 -51.91 -10.35 9.36
C PRO A 27 -52.58 -9.33 10.27
N ALA A 28 -53.88 -9.19 10.09
CA ALA A 28 -54.73 -8.41 11.03
C ALA A 28 -54.82 -9.15 12.36
N ASP A 29 -54.86 -8.36 13.43
CA ASP A 29 -55.09 -8.74 14.84
C ASP A 29 -53.85 -9.19 15.64
N ALA A 30 -52.94 -8.24 15.90
CA ALA A 30 -52.05 -8.28 17.04
C ALA A 30 -52.43 -7.16 18.04
N PRO A 31 -52.45 -7.42 19.38
CA PRO A 31 -52.76 -6.39 20.36
C PRO A 31 -51.76 -5.25 20.26
N GLU A 32 -52.28 -4.04 20.28
CA GLU A 32 -51.54 -2.77 20.20
C GLU A 32 -50.58 -2.68 21.40
N LEU A 33 -49.34 -3.12 21.18
CA LEU A 33 -48.28 -2.90 22.17
C LEU A 33 -47.93 -1.39 22.16
N THR A 34 -48.22 -0.75 23.26
CA THR A 34 -47.80 0.64 23.52
C THR A 34 -46.30 0.76 23.20
N PRO A 35 -45.88 1.67 22.32
CA PRO A 35 -44.49 1.81 21.98
C PRO A 35 -43.69 2.21 23.22
N VAL A 36 -42.81 1.31 23.65
CA VAL A 36 -41.82 1.64 24.68
C VAL A 36 -40.92 2.73 24.07
N PRO A 37 -40.82 3.91 24.71
CA PRO A 37 -39.98 4.96 24.22
C PRO A 37 -38.57 4.38 24.05
N PRO A 38 -37.89 4.62 22.91
CA PRO A 38 -36.54 4.14 22.69
C PRO A 38 -35.67 4.66 23.83
N ALA A 39 -34.93 3.75 24.46
CA ALA A 39 -33.98 4.12 25.49
C ALA A 39 -33.04 5.19 24.86
N PRO A 40 -32.75 6.28 25.62
CA PRO A 40 -31.87 7.33 25.09
C PRO A 40 -30.59 6.67 24.60
N ALA A 41 -30.25 6.91 23.33
CA ALA A 41 -29.02 6.41 22.73
C ALA A 41 -27.88 6.91 23.61
N VAL A 42 -27.27 6.02 24.35
CA VAL A 42 -26.04 6.32 25.08
C VAL A 42 -24.99 6.57 24.00
N ILE A 43 -24.74 7.85 23.72
CA ILE A 43 -23.63 8.27 22.88
C ILE A 43 -22.39 7.93 23.72
N VAL A 44 -21.86 6.71 23.53
CA VAL A 44 -20.54 6.37 24.05
C VAL A 44 -19.56 7.28 23.31
N PRO A 45 -18.90 8.22 23.98
CA PRO A 45 -17.93 9.07 23.31
C PRO A 45 -16.90 8.16 22.65
N LEU A 46 -16.66 8.36 21.35
CA LEU A 46 -15.58 7.66 20.66
C LEU A 46 -14.31 7.91 21.46
N ARG A 47 -13.75 6.83 22.00
CA ARG A 47 -12.47 6.93 22.72
C ARG A 47 -11.44 7.42 21.70
N ASP A 48 -10.71 8.48 22.04
CA ASP A 48 -9.65 9.00 21.18
C ASP A 48 -8.68 7.85 20.83
N PRO A 49 -8.14 7.82 19.60
CA PRO A 49 -7.15 6.82 19.22
C PRO A 49 -6.00 6.82 20.24
N PRO A 50 -5.42 5.65 20.54
CA PRO A 50 -4.29 5.60 21.46
C PRO A 50 -3.23 6.57 20.96
N VAL A 51 -2.90 7.57 21.78
CA VAL A 51 -1.91 8.59 21.44
C VAL A 51 -0.57 7.88 21.36
N LEU A 52 -0.03 7.74 20.15
CA LEU A 52 1.30 7.18 19.98
C LEU A 52 2.30 8.12 20.68
N PRO A 53 3.27 7.59 21.46
CA PRO A 53 4.24 8.43 22.16
C PRO A 53 4.97 9.43 21.25
N TRP A 54 5.10 9.07 19.97
CA TRP A 54 5.73 9.90 18.94
C TRP A 54 5.00 11.21 18.69
N SER A 55 3.68 11.21 18.70
CA SER A 55 2.86 12.43 18.49
C SER A 55 2.94 13.43 19.65
N LEU A 56 3.37 12.98 20.84
CA LEU A 56 3.56 13.83 22.01
C LEU A 56 4.98 14.39 22.14
N GLN A 57 5.91 13.91 21.31
CA GLN A 57 7.29 14.39 21.39
C GLN A 57 7.41 15.80 20.81
N PRO A 58 8.33 16.64 21.34
CA PRO A 58 8.59 17.95 20.77
C PRO A 58 9.24 17.80 19.38
N GLU A 59 9.01 18.79 18.53
CA GLU A 59 9.70 18.89 17.26
C GLU A 59 11.19 19.15 17.46
N ARG A 60 12.03 18.38 16.78
CA ARG A 60 13.49 18.43 16.92
C ARG A 60 14.19 17.80 15.72
N TRP A 61 15.49 17.97 15.65
CA TRP A 61 16.33 17.11 14.82
C TRP A 61 16.40 15.72 15.44
N PHE A 62 16.27 14.69 14.61
CA PHE A 62 16.30 13.32 15.07
C PHE A 62 16.97 12.38 14.07
N VAL A 63 17.39 11.23 14.58
CA VAL A 63 17.68 10.03 13.80
C VAL A 63 16.70 8.96 14.27
N SER A 64 16.11 8.23 13.36
CA SER A 64 15.19 7.14 13.67
C SER A 64 15.45 5.92 12.82
N SER A 65 15.01 4.78 13.32
CA SER A 65 15.00 3.54 12.58
C SER A 65 13.62 2.86 12.69
N GLU A 66 13.25 2.19 11.62
CA GLU A 66 12.09 1.32 11.55
C GLU A 66 12.55 0.01 10.92
N ILE A 67 12.28 -1.12 11.53
CA ILE A 67 12.63 -2.42 10.99
C ILE A 67 11.33 -3.18 10.72
N ASP A 68 11.07 -3.42 9.44
CA ASP A 68 10.01 -4.32 8.98
C ASP A 68 10.63 -5.69 8.72
N THR A 69 10.18 -6.71 9.44
CA THR A 69 10.56 -8.09 9.18
C THR A 69 9.35 -8.88 8.76
N GLY A 70 9.45 -9.60 7.66
CA GLY A 70 8.44 -10.54 7.20
C GLY A 70 9.05 -11.92 6.99
N PHE A 71 8.24 -12.88 6.55
CA PHE A 71 8.70 -14.26 6.35
C PHE A 71 9.83 -14.36 5.31
N LEU A 72 9.83 -13.49 4.29
CA LEU A 72 10.77 -13.54 3.17
C LEU A 72 11.66 -12.31 3.02
N TYR A 73 11.57 -11.35 3.93
CA TYR A 73 12.32 -10.10 3.81
C TYR A 73 12.66 -9.47 5.16
N VAL A 74 13.72 -8.70 5.17
CA VAL A 74 14.05 -7.73 6.23
C VAL A 74 14.26 -6.39 5.54
N ARG A 75 13.54 -5.40 6.02
CA ARG A 75 13.55 -4.04 5.46
C ARG A 75 13.81 -3.03 6.58
N PRO A 76 15.07 -2.75 6.91
CA PRO A 76 15.38 -1.63 7.78
C PRO A 76 15.16 -0.31 7.01
N ARG A 77 14.66 0.68 7.72
CA ARG A 77 14.54 2.06 7.27
C ARG A 77 15.28 2.94 8.26
N PHE A 78 16.07 3.86 7.76
CA PHE A 78 16.78 4.85 8.53
C PHE A 78 16.34 6.23 8.06
N SER A 79 15.91 7.07 9.00
CA SER A 79 15.46 8.41 8.67
C SER A 79 16.16 9.43 9.56
N THR A 80 16.46 10.60 8.99
CA THR A 80 16.96 11.75 9.72
C THR A 80 16.28 13.01 9.21
N GLY A 81 15.90 13.87 10.11
CA GLY A 81 15.16 15.07 9.73
C GLY A 81 14.77 15.93 10.91
N TYR A 82 13.90 16.89 10.64
CA TYR A 82 13.32 17.78 11.63
C TYR A 82 11.83 17.54 11.78
N GLY A 83 11.35 17.51 13.02
CA GLY A 83 9.96 17.31 13.39
C GLY A 83 9.78 16.27 14.48
N ARG A 84 8.63 15.60 14.51
CA ARG A 84 8.31 14.49 15.42
C ARG A 84 8.57 13.17 14.71
N PRO A 85 9.54 12.36 15.13
CA PRO A 85 9.87 11.10 14.47
C PRO A 85 8.65 10.17 14.41
N HIS A 86 8.48 9.49 13.28
CA HIS A 86 7.37 8.57 12.97
C HIS A 86 5.95 9.17 12.97
N ASP A 87 5.84 10.51 13.04
CA ASP A 87 4.56 11.23 13.04
C ASP A 87 4.59 12.39 12.02
N LEU A 88 5.15 13.53 12.38
CA LEU A 88 5.15 14.74 11.56
C LEU A 88 6.60 15.24 11.37
N TRP A 89 7.15 15.10 10.18
CA TRP A 89 8.54 15.43 9.94
C TRP A 89 8.90 15.61 8.46
N VAL A 90 10.05 16.21 8.24
CA VAL A 90 10.67 16.32 6.91
C VAL A 90 12.15 15.96 7.00
N GLY A 91 12.65 15.23 6.00
CA GLY A 91 14.06 14.87 5.97
C GLY A 91 14.42 13.80 4.95
N LEU A 92 15.51 13.10 5.22
CA LEU A 92 16.04 12.01 4.41
C LEU A 92 15.52 10.66 4.92
N ASP A 93 15.24 9.78 3.99
CA ASP A 93 14.79 8.41 4.23
C ASP A 93 15.63 7.44 3.40
N ALA A 94 16.28 6.49 4.04
CA ALA A 94 17.06 5.43 3.43
C ALA A 94 16.47 4.07 3.79
N ASN A 95 16.28 3.20 2.79
CA ASN A 95 15.62 1.92 2.99
C ASN A 95 16.32 0.82 2.19
N PRO A 96 17.33 0.15 2.76
CA PRO A 96 17.85 -1.07 2.17
C PRO A 96 16.82 -2.19 2.30
N ILE A 97 16.73 -3.02 1.27
CA ILE A 97 15.85 -4.19 1.22
C ILE A 97 16.75 -5.40 0.94
N PHE A 98 16.63 -6.41 1.79
CA PHE A 98 17.31 -7.68 1.62
C PHE A 98 16.25 -8.77 1.39
N SER A 99 16.36 -9.47 0.29
CA SER A 99 15.47 -10.58 -0.06
C SER A 99 16.26 -11.75 -0.65
N SER A 100 15.62 -12.89 -0.81
CA SER A 100 16.23 -14.04 -1.51
C SER A 100 16.54 -13.75 -2.98
N GLU A 101 15.87 -12.78 -3.56
CA GLU A 101 15.96 -12.42 -4.98
C GLU A 101 17.06 -11.39 -5.27
N GLY A 102 17.43 -10.59 -4.28
CA GLY A 102 18.41 -9.53 -4.46
C GLY A 102 18.51 -8.55 -3.31
N ILE A 103 19.26 -7.50 -3.56
CA ILE A 103 19.41 -6.36 -2.66
C ILE A 103 18.91 -5.11 -3.38
N ALA A 104 18.13 -4.29 -2.68
CA ALA A 104 17.80 -2.95 -3.16
C ALA A 104 18.19 -1.90 -2.13
N GLY A 105 18.55 -0.71 -2.59
CA GLY A 105 18.79 0.45 -1.76
C GLY A 105 17.92 1.62 -2.25
N TYR A 106 17.07 2.12 -1.38
CA TYR A 106 16.33 3.37 -1.60
C TYR A 106 16.98 4.50 -0.82
N LEU A 107 17.05 5.67 -1.43
CA LEU A 107 17.41 6.93 -0.79
C LEU A 107 16.54 8.06 -1.36
N GLY A 108 15.95 8.87 -0.49
CA GLY A 108 15.07 9.95 -0.91
C GLY A 108 14.72 10.95 0.17
N LEU A 109 13.91 11.92 -0.23
CA LEU A 109 13.26 12.87 0.65
C LEU A 109 11.91 12.36 1.09
N ARG A 110 11.53 12.67 2.31
CA ARG A 110 10.23 12.37 2.88
C ARG A 110 9.65 13.57 3.62
N PHE A 111 8.35 13.76 3.42
CA PHE A 111 7.54 14.81 4.03
C PHE A 111 6.30 14.14 4.63
N ASP A 112 6.33 13.92 5.95
CA ASP A 112 5.17 13.44 6.70
C ASP A 112 4.42 14.64 7.26
N LEU A 113 3.27 14.94 6.65
CA LEU A 113 2.34 16.01 7.05
C LEU A 113 1.08 15.39 7.69
N PRO A 114 0.23 16.17 8.37
CA PRO A 114 -0.89 15.62 9.15
C PRO A 114 -1.83 14.67 8.39
N LEU A 115 -2.05 14.92 7.10
CA LEU A 115 -2.95 14.11 6.27
C LEU A 115 -2.27 13.55 5.02
N VAL A 116 -1.03 13.94 4.75
CA VAL A 116 -0.35 13.64 3.50
C VAL A 116 1.09 13.24 3.78
N ASN A 117 1.49 12.14 3.21
CA ASN A 117 2.87 11.71 3.17
C ASN A 117 3.36 11.74 1.72
N LEU A 118 4.43 12.47 1.48
CA LEU A 118 5.11 12.52 0.17
C LEU A 118 6.52 11.94 0.32
N ARG A 119 6.87 11.05 -0.59
CA ARG A 119 8.20 10.46 -0.69
C ARG A 119 8.71 10.57 -2.12
N VAL A 120 9.93 11.08 -2.31
CA VAL A 120 10.56 11.20 -3.61
C VAL A 120 12.02 10.75 -3.51
N GLY A 121 12.44 9.83 -4.37
CA GLY A 121 13.82 9.33 -4.33
C GLY A 121 14.14 8.34 -5.42
N GLY A 122 15.28 7.67 -5.26
CA GLY A 122 15.75 6.64 -6.16
C GLY A 122 15.98 5.32 -5.45
N ARG A 123 15.69 4.24 -6.13
CA ARG A 123 15.93 2.87 -5.68
C ARG A 123 16.76 2.15 -6.72
N TYR A 124 17.90 1.62 -6.29
CA TYR A 124 18.73 0.77 -7.10
C TYR A 124 18.52 -0.70 -6.74
N TRP A 125 18.24 -1.52 -7.75
CA TRP A 125 18.10 -2.96 -7.64
C TRP A 125 19.34 -3.68 -8.14
N TYR A 126 19.81 -4.64 -7.35
CA TYR A 126 20.80 -5.63 -7.70
C TYR A 126 20.22 -7.01 -7.45
N THR A 127 19.79 -7.68 -8.51
CA THR A 127 19.21 -9.03 -8.39
C THR A 127 20.30 -10.10 -8.45
N PHE A 128 20.10 -11.21 -7.72
CA PHE A 128 21.04 -12.33 -7.71
C PHE A 128 20.71 -13.37 -8.78
N ARG A 129 19.41 -13.58 -9.03
CA ARG A 129 18.91 -14.69 -9.85
C ARG A 129 18.06 -14.23 -11.02
N ARG A 130 17.57 -13.01 -11.01
CA ARG A 130 16.72 -12.51 -12.07
C ARG A 130 17.53 -11.84 -13.15
N SER A 131 17.16 -12.15 -14.37
CA SER A 131 17.68 -11.53 -15.58
C SER A 131 16.74 -10.48 -16.13
N PHE A 132 17.19 -9.69 -17.07
CA PHE A 132 16.30 -8.92 -17.94
C PHE A 132 15.47 -9.89 -18.79
N LEU A 133 14.23 -9.53 -19.03
CA LEU A 133 13.25 -10.37 -19.73
C LEU A 133 13.22 -10.00 -21.22
N VAL A 134 13.18 -11.00 -22.08
CA VAL A 134 12.90 -10.80 -23.50
C VAL A 134 11.44 -10.36 -23.65
N PRO A 135 11.11 -9.38 -24.52
CA PRO A 135 9.75 -8.93 -24.71
C PRO A 135 8.79 -10.03 -25.16
N GLU A 136 7.73 -10.26 -24.37
CA GLU A 136 6.67 -11.20 -24.63
C GLU A 136 5.31 -10.56 -24.29
N GLU A 137 4.23 -11.14 -24.83
CA GLU A 137 2.86 -10.64 -24.58
C GLU A 137 2.41 -10.92 -23.13
N SER A 138 2.87 -12.03 -22.54
CA SER A 138 2.51 -12.48 -21.19
C SER A 138 3.66 -13.25 -20.56
N TYR A 139 3.80 -13.14 -19.24
CA TYR A 139 4.85 -13.79 -18.46
C TYR A 139 4.26 -14.67 -17.37
N SER A 140 4.81 -15.88 -17.25
CA SER A 140 4.55 -16.79 -16.15
C SER A 140 5.58 -16.61 -15.02
N VAL A 141 5.41 -17.35 -13.93
CA VAL A 141 6.41 -17.41 -12.84
C VAL A 141 7.72 -17.99 -13.34
N GLU A 142 7.64 -19.02 -14.19
CA GLU A 142 8.79 -19.70 -14.75
C GLU A 142 9.64 -18.76 -15.60
N ASP A 143 9.01 -17.90 -16.42
CA ASP A 143 9.74 -16.92 -17.25
C ASP A 143 10.53 -15.94 -16.41
N ILE A 144 10.00 -15.55 -15.25
CA ILE A 144 10.69 -14.63 -14.34
C ILE A 144 11.80 -15.33 -13.55
N GLU A 145 11.63 -16.63 -13.20
CA GLU A 145 12.55 -17.33 -12.30
C GLU A 145 13.64 -18.10 -13.02
N LEU A 146 13.35 -18.61 -14.21
CA LEU A 146 14.22 -19.54 -14.94
C LEU A 146 14.90 -18.92 -16.16
N GLN A 147 14.61 -17.68 -16.49
CA GLN A 147 15.23 -17.03 -17.65
C GLN A 147 16.74 -16.87 -17.41
N GLU A 148 17.55 -17.47 -18.28
CA GLU A 148 18.99 -17.31 -18.28
C GLU A 148 19.37 -15.94 -18.90
N GLY A 149 20.33 -15.28 -18.27
CA GLY A 149 20.80 -13.98 -18.76
C GLY A 149 21.65 -13.23 -17.74
N PRO A 150 22.12 -12.03 -18.07
CA PRO A 150 22.83 -11.19 -17.11
C PRO A 150 21.89 -10.77 -15.99
N PRO A 151 22.35 -10.74 -14.71
CA PRO A 151 21.53 -10.28 -13.59
C PRO A 151 20.94 -8.89 -13.85
N SER A 152 19.65 -8.72 -13.61
CA SER A 152 18.99 -7.43 -13.82
C SER A 152 19.45 -6.41 -12.78
N ARG A 153 19.95 -5.28 -13.26
CA ARG A 153 20.40 -4.15 -12.44
C ARG A 153 19.81 -2.89 -13.03
N PHE A 154 19.01 -2.21 -12.25
CA PHE A 154 18.30 -1.03 -12.74
C PHE A 154 18.04 -0.03 -11.63
N LEU A 155 17.79 1.20 -12.03
CA LEU A 155 17.45 2.29 -11.12
C LEU A 155 16.00 2.72 -11.36
N THR A 156 15.23 2.82 -10.30
CA THR A 156 13.86 3.33 -10.31
C THR A 156 13.83 4.66 -9.56
N TRP A 157 13.49 5.75 -10.24
CA TRP A 157 13.12 7.01 -9.60
C TRP A 157 11.64 6.93 -9.24
N GLU A 158 11.30 7.20 -8.00
CA GLU A 158 9.93 7.07 -7.52
C GLU A 158 9.45 8.34 -6.81
N ALA A 159 8.19 8.71 -7.07
CA ALA A 159 7.43 9.68 -6.30
C ALA A 159 6.17 8.99 -5.80
N GLU A 160 5.95 9.00 -4.50
CA GLU A 160 4.80 8.38 -3.84
C GLU A 160 4.10 9.41 -2.96
N LEU A 161 2.80 9.52 -3.15
CA LEU A 161 1.91 10.34 -2.34
C LEU A 161 0.90 9.43 -1.66
N SER A 162 0.77 9.53 -0.35
CA SER A 162 -0.24 8.80 0.40
C SER A 162 -1.01 9.72 1.34
N THR A 163 -2.27 9.38 1.58
CA THR A 163 -3.13 10.09 2.52
C THR A 163 -3.93 9.11 3.37
N ASN A 164 -4.23 9.53 4.60
CA ASN A 164 -5.03 8.78 5.54
C ASN A 164 -6.02 9.75 6.20
N VAL A 165 -7.25 9.78 5.67
CA VAL A 165 -8.29 10.71 6.11
C VAL A 165 -9.23 10.01 7.09
N PRO A 166 -9.30 10.44 8.37
CA PRO A 166 -10.25 9.91 9.32
C PRO A 166 -11.69 10.04 8.79
N LEU A 167 -12.44 8.96 8.82
CA LEU A 167 -13.82 8.91 8.36
C LEU A 167 -14.64 7.95 9.23
N GLY A 168 -15.57 8.48 10.01
CA GLY A 168 -16.38 7.70 10.93
C GLY A 168 -15.52 6.95 11.97
N ARG A 169 -15.71 5.64 12.10
CA ARG A 169 -14.92 4.76 13.02
C ARG A 169 -13.61 4.28 12.41
N GLY A 170 -13.26 4.74 11.24
CA GLY A 170 -12.08 4.30 10.51
C GLY A 170 -11.35 5.43 9.80
N ALA A 171 -10.65 5.09 8.73
CA ALA A 171 -9.94 6.02 7.89
C ALA A 171 -9.92 5.57 6.42
N LEU A 172 -10.11 6.51 5.53
CA LEU A 172 -9.91 6.31 4.10
C LEU A 172 -8.43 6.43 3.79
N LEU A 173 -7.89 5.38 3.16
CA LEU A 173 -6.54 5.34 2.64
C LEU A 173 -6.56 5.63 1.14
N ALA A 174 -5.69 6.50 0.68
CA ALA A 174 -5.39 6.61 -0.74
C ALA A 174 -3.87 6.75 -0.93
N GLU A 175 -3.34 6.06 -1.92
CA GLU A 175 -1.91 6.07 -2.26
C GLU A 175 -1.77 6.10 -3.78
N GLY A 176 -0.87 6.93 -4.27
CA GLY A 176 -0.49 6.99 -5.67
C GLY A 176 1.01 7.03 -5.80
N SER A 177 1.59 6.29 -6.73
CA SER A 177 3.00 6.38 -7.04
C SER A 177 3.24 6.40 -8.55
N LEU A 178 4.28 7.13 -8.94
CA LEU A 178 4.81 7.16 -10.28
C LEU A 178 6.28 6.80 -10.22
N SER A 179 6.70 5.88 -11.09
CA SER A 179 8.07 5.39 -11.13
C SER A 179 8.61 5.46 -12.55
N LEU A 180 9.86 5.93 -12.65
CA LEU A 180 10.66 5.97 -13.86
C LEU A 180 11.78 4.93 -13.74
N VAL A 181 11.68 3.86 -14.49
CA VAL A 181 12.67 2.77 -14.53
C VAL A 181 13.73 3.08 -15.58
N THR A 182 14.99 3.03 -15.18
CA THR A 182 16.15 3.34 -16.04
C THR A 182 17.25 2.29 -15.88
N GLY A 183 18.17 2.22 -16.84
CA GLY A 183 19.26 1.22 -16.83
C GLY A 183 18.84 -0.13 -17.41
N VAL A 184 17.73 -0.19 -18.13
CA VAL A 184 17.28 -1.35 -18.90
C VAL A 184 17.48 -1.02 -20.38
N ALA A 185 18.09 -1.92 -21.15
CA ALA A 185 18.26 -1.73 -22.60
C ALA A 185 16.90 -1.82 -23.31
N ASP A 186 16.78 -1.16 -24.47
CA ASP A 186 15.51 -0.97 -25.19
C ASP A 186 14.82 -2.29 -25.59
N ASP A 187 15.58 -3.36 -25.77
CA ASP A 187 15.09 -4.68 -26.18
C ASP A 187 14.75 -5.59 -24.99
N TYR A 188 14.69 -5.04 -23.78
CA TYR A 188 14.42 -5.83 -22.57
C TYR A 188 13.34 -5.21 -21.70
N TYR A 189 12.63 -6.08 -21.00
CA TYR A 189 11.73 -5.77 -19.90
C TYR A 189 12.38 -6.13 -18.57
N VAL A 190 11.78 -5.67 -17.48
CA VAL A 190 12.26 -5.99 -16.12
C VAL A 190 11.09 -6.29 -15.20
N TYR A 191 11.26 -7.29 -14.34
CA TYR A 191 10.32 -7.50 -13.24
C TYR A 191 10.65 -6.57 -12.09
N GLU A 192 9.73 -5.64 -11.79
CA GLU A 192 9.87 -4.69 -10.67
C GLU A 192 9.32 -5.32 -9.39
N GLU A 193 10.22 -5.65 -8.46
CA GLU A 193 9.93 -6.43 -7.25
C GLU A 193 8.99 -5.70 -6.26
N THR A 194 9.04 -4.37 -6.17
CA THR A 194 8.19 -3.62 -5.24
C THR A 194 6.77 -3.45 -5.75
N LEU A 195 6.60 -3.37 -7.05
CA LEU A 195 5.30 -3.28 -7.72
C LEU A 195 4.78 -4.65 -8.16
N ARG A 196 5.66 -5.68 -8.20
CA ARG A 196 5.33 -7.06 -8.60
C ARG A 196 4.66 -7.14 -9.97
N VAL A 197 5.27 -6.49 -10.93
CA VAL A 197 4.79 -6.40 -12.30
C VAL A 197 5.97 -6.38 -13.27
N VAL A 198 5.77 -6.95 -14.47
CA VAL A 198 6.75 -6.83 -15.55
C VAL A 198 6.58 -5.48 -16.23
N VAL A 199 7.67 -4.72 -16.28
CA VAL A 199 7.71 -3.35 -16.79
C VAL A 199 8.46 -3.32 -18.12
N ASP A 200 7.83 -2.73 -19.13
CA ASP A 200 8.50 -2.18 -20.31
C ASP A 200 8.83 -0.72 -19.97
N PRO A 201 10.11 -0.38 -19.75
CA PRO A 201 10.49 0.96 -19.33
C PRO A 201 10.02 2.03 -20.32
N PRO A 202 9.87 3.31 -19.90
CA PRO A 202 10.40 3.83 -18.66
C PRO A 202 9.37 3.96 -17.52
N TRP A 203 8.06 3.95 -17.79
CA TRP A 203 7.07 4.39 -16.82
C TRP A 203 6.22 3.24 -16.27
N VAL A 204 6.01 3.28 -14.96
CA VAL A 204 5.01 2.47 -14.26
C VAL A 204 4.36 3.34 -13.19
N TRP A 205 3.05 3.16 -12.99
CA TRP A 205 2.31 3.85 -11.94
C TRP A 205 1.51 2.88 -11.10
N ARG A 206 1.25 3.26 -9.85
CA ARG A 206 0.37 2.51 -8.93
C ARG A 206 -0.63 3.46 -8.30
N GLY A 207 -1.86 3.01 -8.16
CA GLY A 207 -2.90 3.62 -7.35
C GLY A 207 -3.45 2.62 -6.36
N ARG A 208 -3.67 3.02 -5.12
CA ARG A 208 -4.27 2.19 -4.08
C ARG A 208 -5.32 3.01 -3.35
N ILE A 209 -6.47 2.40 -3.08
CA ILE A 209 -7.53 2.96 -2.25
C ILE A 209 -8.02 1.91 -1.27
N GLY A 210 -8.33 2.30 -0.05
CA GLY A 210 -8.82 1.39 0.97
C GLY A 210 -9.57 2.10 2.08
N TYR A 211 -10.23 1.34 2.91
CA TYR A 211 -10.84 1.85 4.12
C TYR A 211 -10.46 0.95 5.29
N THR A 212 -9.88 1.54 6.32
CA THR A 212 -9.49 0.82 7.54
C THR A 212 -10.42 1.17 8.68
N PHE A 213 -10.72 0.21 9.54
CA PHE A 213 -11.52 0.40 10.73
C PHE A 213 -10.94 -0.39 11.91
N ALA A 214 -11.09 0.16 13.11
CA ALA A 214 -10.74 -0.52 14.34
C ALA A 214 -11.85 -1.54 14.70
N ILE A 215 -11.43 -2.76 15.06
CA ILE A 215 -12.36 -3.82 15.48
C ILE A 215 -12.67 -3.68 16.97
N ASP A 216 -11.66 -3.27 17.75
CA ASP A 216 -11.72 -3.11 19.18
C ASP A 216 -11.89 -1.64 19.59
N ASP A 217 -12.38 -1.40 20.80
CA ASP A 217 -12.60 -0.06 21.33
C ASP A 217 -11.26 0.68 21.61
N ASP A 218 -10.22 -0.07 21.95
CA ASP A 218 -8.87 0.48 22.18
C ASP A 218 -8.11 0.77 20.87
N ARG A 219 -8.71 0.43 19.73
CA ARG A 219 -8.15 0.61 18.38
C ARG A 219 -6.77 -0.03 18.21
N THR A 220 -6.53 -1.12 18.91
CA THR A 220 -5.31 -1.90 18.83
C THR A 220 -5.29 -2.83 17.62
N ILE A 221 -6.48 -3.22 17.15
CA ILE A 221 -6.65 -4.07 15.98
C ILE A 221 -7.35 -3.28 14.87
N VAL A 222 -6.66 -3.10 13.75
CA VAL A 222 -7.17 -2.39 12.59
C VAL A 222 -7.19 -3.32 11.38
N LEU A 223 -8.34 -3.40 10.73
CA LEU A 223 -8.55 -4.14 9.49
C LEU A 223 -9.07 -3.22 8.39
N GLY A 224 -8.89 -3.64 7.13
CA GLY A 224 -9.54 -2.91 6.05
C GLY A 224 -9.39 -3.55 4.68
N PRO A 225 -10.42 -3.45 3.83
CA PRO A 225 -10.31 -3.78 2.42
C PRO A 225 -9.45 -2.78 1.67
N VAL A 226 -8.81 -3.26 0.62
CA VAL A 226 -7.98 -2.45 -0.26
C VAL A 226 -8.13 -2.90 -1.71
N LEU A 227 -8.13 -1.91 -2.60
CA LEU A 227 -8.04 -2.08 -4.05
C LEU A 227 -6.75 -1.43 -4.53
N GLU A 228 -6.07 -2.09 -5.45
CA GLU A 228 -4.83 -1.59 -6.03
C GLU A 228 -4.85 -1.76 -7.55
N PHE A 229 -4.28 -0.79 -8.23
CA PHE A 229 -4.14 -0.73 -9.67
C PHE A 229 -2.68 -0.46 -10.00
N VAL A 230 -2.10 -1.26 -10.88
CA VAL A 230 -0.72 -1.02 -11.35
C VAL A 230 -0.75 -0.98 -12.87
N GLY A 231 -0.30 0.13 -13.45
CA GLY A 231 -0.31 0.34 -14.89
C GLY A 231 1.09 0.44 -15.48
N VAL A 232 1.31 -0.26 -16.59
CA VAL A 232 2.53 -0.21 -17.40
C VAL A 232 2.15 0.34 -18.78
N PRO A 233 2.22 1.66 -19.00
CA PRO A 233 1.64 2.31 -20.19
C PRO A 233 2.22 1.80 -21.51
N LYS A 234 3.51 1.49 -21.58
CA LYS A 234 4.15 1.05 -22.82
C LYS A 234 3.77 -0.38 -23.22
N ARG A 235 3.38 -1.22 -22.25
CA ARG A 235 2.79 -2.55 -22.50
C ARG A 235 1.27 -2.51 -22.71
N ASP A 236 0.63 -1.37 -22.48
CA ASP A 236 -0.86 -1.25 -22.43
C ASP A 236 -1.50 -2.22 -21.40
N VAL A 237 -0.83 -2.40 -20.26
CA VAL A 237 -1.23 -3.35 -19.20
C VAL A 237 -1.66 -2.60 -17.97
N VAL A 238 -2.79 -3.04 -17.38
CA VAL A 238 -3.22 -2.66 -16.04
C VAL A 238 -3.53 -3.93 -15.23
N VAL A 239 -2.85 -4.08 -14.11
CA VAL A 239 -3.08 -5.16 -13.14
C VAL A 239 -4.02 -4.64 -12.06
N TYR A 240 -5.08 -5.40 -11.76
CA TYR A 240 -6.02 -5.10 -10.69
C TYR A 240 -5.82 -6.08 -9.55
N ARG A 241 -5.76 -5.56 -8.34
CA ARG A 241 -5.58 -6.33 -7.12
C ARG A 241 -6.62 -5.93 -6.10
N ALA A 242 -7.14 -6.90 -5.36
CA ALA A 242 -8.11 -6.64 -4.30
C ALA A 242 -7.82 -7.54 -3.11
N GLY A 243 -8.00 -7.01 -1.91
CA GLY A 243 -7.73 -7.77 -0.71
C GLY A 243 -7.94 -6.99 0.56
N ALA A 244 -7.16 -7.30 1.57
CA ALA A 244 -7.26 -6.70 2.89
C ALA A 244 -5.88 -6.47 3.51
N LEU A 245 -5.84 -5.51 4.41
CA LEU A 245 -4.71 -5.25 5.30
C LEU A 245 -5.15 -5.37 6.76
N ALA A 246 -4.22 -5.77 7.61
CA ALA A 246 -4.43 -5.88 9.04
C ALA A 246 -3.23 -5.28 9.79
N ARG A 247 -3.48 -4.66 10.94
CA ARG A 247 -2.46 -4.18 11.86
C ARG A 247 -2.90 -4.46 13.28
N VAL A 248 -1.95 -4.89 14.11
CA VAL A 248 -2.15 -5.10 15.54
C VAL A 248 -1.05 -4.33 16.27
N PHE A 249 -1.42 -3.31 17.01
CA PHE A 249 -0.50 -2.52 17.81
C PHE A 249 -0.23 -3.24 19.13
N LEU A 250 0.93 -3.86 19.25
CA LEU A 250 1.36 -4.61 20.45
C LEU A 250 1.93 -3.66 21.51
N SER A 251 2.58 -2.58 21.06
CA SER A 251 3.07 -1.49 21.89
C SER A 251 3.23 -0.24 21.01
N PRO A 252 3.54 0.94 21.59
CA PRO A 252 3.82 2.14 20.81
C PRO A 252 4.98 2.00 19.81
N THR A 253 5.89 1.07 20.06
CA THR A 253 7.06 0.82 19.22
C THR A 253 7.00 -0.47 18.43
N LEU A 254 6.01 -1.33 18.68
CA LEU A 254 5.91 -2.66 18.09
C LEU A 254 4.52 -2.90 17.48
N GLU A 255 4.49 -3.27 16.21
CA GLU A 255 3.28 -3.52 15.43
C GLU A 255 3.42 -4.83 14.67
N ALA A 256 2.42 -5.71 14.78
CA ALA A 256 2.25 -6.82 13.84
C ALA A 256 1.39 -6.34 12.66
N ARG A 257 1.72 -6.78 11.47
CA ARG A 257 1.03 -6.34 10.25
C ARG A 257 0.88 -7.47 9.25
N GLY A 258 -0.21 -7.45 8.54
CA GLY A 258 -0.51 -8.40 7.48
C GLY A 258 -1.13 -7.69 6.29
N THR A 259 -0.77 -8.17 5.10
CA THR A 259 -1.36 -7.72 3.84
C THR A 259 -1.64 -8.94 2.98
N PHE A 260 -2.85 -9.02 2.46
CA PHE A 260 -3.25 -10.02 1.49
C PHE A 260 -4.00 -9.32 0.36
N VAL A 261 -3.29 -9.03 -0.74
CA VAL A 261 -3.80 -8.30 -1.89
C VAL A 261 -3.34 -8.99 -3.18
N PRO A 262 -3.93 -10.17 -3.48
CA PRO A 262 -3.63 -10.91 -4.70
C PRO A 262 -4.10 -10.16 -5.95
N ALA A 263 -3.50 -10.50 -7.10
CA ALA A 263 -4.00 -10.07 -8.38
C ALA A 263 -5.34 -10.78 -8.68
N VAL A 264 -6.37 -10.00 -8.98
CA VAL A 264 -7.69 -10.49 -9.42
C VAL A 264 -7.84 -10.46 -10.93
N TYR A 265 -7.09 -9.58 -11.58
CA TYR A 265 -6.96 -9.51 -13.02
C TYR A 265 -5.57 -9.07 -13.41
N THR A 266 -4.92 -9.84 -14.25
CA THR A 266 -3.57 -9.57 -14.78
C THR A 266 -3.39 -10.32 -16.11
N PRO A 267 -2.74 -9.72 -17.10
CA PRO A 267 -2.34 -10.46 -18.31
C PRO A 267 -1.18 -11.42 -18.06
N ASP A 268 -0.39 -11.17 -16.98
CA ASP A 268 0.75 -11.99 -16.59
C ASP A 268 0.33 -12.97 -15.47
N PRO A 269 0.27 -14.28 -15.68
CA PRO A 269 -0.13 -15.26 -14.67
C PRO A 269 0.97 -15.52 -13.63
N LEU A 270 1.34 -14.49 -12.88
CA LEU A 270 2.40 -14.53 -11.88
C LEU A 270 1.99 -15.17 -10.55
N GLY A 271 0.75 -15.65 -10.41
CA GLY A 271 0.26 -16.27 -9.19
C GLY A 271 0.46 -15.39 -7.95
N ALA A 272 1.01 -15.97 -6.88
CA ALA A 272 1.30 -15.25 -5.65
C ALA A 272 2.37 -14.14 -5.80
N ARG A 273 3.18 -14.18 -6.85
CA ARG A 273 4.19 -13.15 -7.14
C ARG A 273 3.59 -11.91 -7.79
N GLY A 274 2.42 -12.00 -8.40
CA GLY A 274 1.71 -10.86 -9.01
C GLY A 274 0.98 -9.95 -8.02
N GLY A 275 1.06 -10.19 -6.72
CA GLY A 275 0.37 -9.39 -5.70
C GLY A 275 0.99 -9.53 -4.31
N ASP A 276 0.53 -8.72 -3.37
CA ASP A 276 0.95 -8.76 -1.97
C ASP A 276 0.23 -9.91 -1.22
N ALA A 277 0.48 -11.15 -1.63
CA ALA A 277 -0.12 -12.32 -1.00
C ALA A 277 0.69 -12.72 0.25
N PHE A 278 0.02 -12.76 1.42
CA PHE A 278 0.58 -13.24 2.69
C PHE A 278 1.84 -12.51 3.19
N LEU A 279 1.89 -11.19 3.06
CA LEU A 279 2.92 -10.40 3.73
C LEU A 279 2.56 -10.27 5.21
N LEU A 280 3.02 -11.22 6.02
CA LEU A 280 2.95 -11.16 7.48
C LEU A 280 4.30 -10.69 8.00
N GLY A 281 4.28 -9.75 8.94
CA GLY A 281 5.52 -9.21 9.48
C GLY A 281 5.33 -8.45 10.78
N ILE A 282 6.44 -8.10 11.37
CA ILE A 282 6.54 -7.29 12.58
C ILE A 282 7.29 -6.01 12.21
N ARG A 283 6.78 -4.89 12.69
CA ARG A 283 7.42 -3.59 12.59
C ARG A 283 7.86 -3.12 13.95
N TRP A 284 9.13 -2.80 14.08
CA TRP A 284 9.70 -2.15 15.25
C TRP A 284 10.18 -0.75 14.90
N ARG A 285 9.95 0.22 15.81
CA ARG A 285 10.32 1.62 15.65
C ARG A 285 11.18 2.12 16.79
N TRP A 286 12.19 2.90 16.47
CA TRP A 286 13.06 3.58 17.41
C TRP A 286 13.42 4.98 16.89
N ALA A 287 13.64 5.92 17.79
CA ALA A 287 14.20 7.23 17.47
C ALA A 287 15.08 7.73 18.62
N THR A 288 15.99 8.65 18.31
CA THR A 288 16.76 9.36 19.34
C THR A 288 15.82 10.03 20.33
N GLY A 289 16.16 9.95 21.62
CA GLY A 289 15.42 10.63 22.68
C GLY A 289 15.47 12.17 22.54
N PRO A 290 14.65 12.88 23.32
CA PRO A 290 14.72 14.34 23.43
C PRO A 290 16.02 14.79 24.05
#